data_9659f724f7581573470341ac6ba79560
#
_entry.id   9659f724f7581573470341ac6ba79560
#
_cell.length_a   1.000
_cell.length_b   1.000
_cell.length_c   1.000
_cell.angle_alpha   90.00
_cell.angle_beta   90.00
_cell.angle_gamma   90.00
#
_symmetry.space_group_name_H-M   'P 1'
#
loop_
_entity.id
_entity.type
_entity.pdbx_description
1 polymer ?
#
loop_
_entity_poly.entity_id
_entity_poly.type
_entity_poly.pdbx_seq_one_letter_code
_entity_poly.pdbx_strand_id
1 'polypeptide(L)'
;MDIYKENKLVETLTKNPTNLPKEKFHTIFYGRGRGIHSTQPFTGVMLKNVLGEHVERNKKNIQEGIFLVAAKDGYRGVFTYSEVMNRNDQSEILLVCHPNVKDDGIFRLFPACDFFSDRAIKGITEIYFSVNEQ
;
A
#
# COMPACT_ATOMS: atom_id res chain seq x y z
N MET A 1 -6.23 -9.31 -5.23
CA MET A 1 -6.41 -8.06 -4.45
C MET A 1 -7.39 -7.17 -5.20
N ASP A 2 -8.48 -6.82 -4.56
CA ASP A 2 -9.53 -5.99 -5.15
C ASP A 2 -9.37 -4.54 -4.73
N ILE A 3 -9.59 -3.63 -5.67
CA ILE A 3 -9.50 -2.19 -5.44
C ILE A 3 -10.88 -1.58 -5.61
N TYR A 4 -11.35 -0.88 -4.58
CA TYR A 4 -12.67 -0.24 -4.55
C TYR A 4 -12.51 1.27 -4.45
N LYS A 5 -13.36 1.99 -5.18
CA LYS A 5 -13.50 3.43 -5.08
C LYS A 5 -14.96 3.76 -4.78
N GLU A 6 -15.22 4.40 -3.64
CA GLU A 6 -16.57 4.73 -3.18
C GLU A 6 -17.48 3.50 -3.26
N ASN A 7 -17.02 2.39 -2.72
CA ASN A 7 -17.72 1.10 -2.65
C ASN A 7 -17.97 0.40 -4.00
N LYS A 8 -17.33 0.87 -5.07
CA LYS A 8 -17.40 0.23 -6.38
C LYS A 8 -16.08 -0.44 -6.70
N LEU A 9 -16.12 -1.69 -7.11
CA LEU A 9 -14.94 -2.41 -7.58
C LEU A 9 -14.44 -1.78 -8.88
N VAL A 10 -13.19 -1.31 -8.89
CA VAL A 10 -12.59 -0.67 -10.07
C VAL A 10 -11.48 -1.51 -10.70
N GLU A 11 -10.86 -2.39 -9.93
CA GLU A 11 -9.82 -3.28 -10.48
C GLU A 11 -9.63 -4.49 -9.57
N THR A 12 -9.24 -5.62 -10.17
CA THR A 12 -8.78 -6.81 -9.46
C THR A 12 -7.40 -7.17 -9.96
N LEU A 13 -6.42 -7.22 -9.06
CA LEU A 13 -5.06 -7.66 -9.38
C LEU A 13 -4.87 -9.09 -8.91
N THR A 14 -4.44 -9.96 -9.83
CA THR A 14 -4.15 -11.37 -9.54
C THR A 14 -2.67 -11.70 -9.62
N LYS A 15 -1.87 -10.79 -10.16
CA LYS A 15 -0.43 -10.94 -10.32
C LYS A 15 0.26 -9.59 -10.25
N ASN A 16 1.58 -9.63 -10.18
CA ASN A 16 2.41 -8.42 -10.14
C ASN A 16 2.19 -7.59 -11.42
N PRO A 17 1.88 -6.29 -11.30
CA PRO A 17 1.79 -5.42 -12.47
C PRO A 17 3.13 -5.38 -13.23
N THR A 18 3.11 -5.66 -14.53
CA THR A 18 4.32 -5.71 -15.35
C THR A 18 4.57 -4.44 -16.14
N ASN A 19 3.56 -3.58 -16.25
CA ASN A 19 3.64 -2.34 -17.03
C ASN A 19 4.01 -1.11 -16.19
N LEU A 20 4.31 -1.28 -14.92
CA LEU A 20 4.68 -0.21 -14.01
C LEU A 20 6.15 -0.31 -13.64
N PRO A 21 6.84 0.83 -13.44
CA PRO A 21 8.23 0.81 -13.00
C PRO A 21 8.37 0.15 -11.63
N LYS A 22 9.46 -0.58 -11.45
CA LYS A 22 9.81 -1.18 -10.17
C LYS A 22 10.78 -0.27 -9.43
N GLU A 23 10.57 -0.15 -8.12
CA GLU A 23 11.45 0.59 -7.23
C GLU A 23 11.99 -0.33 -6.15
N LYS A 24 13.12 0.06 -5.58
CA LYS A 24 13.80 -0.71 -4.56
C LYS A 24 14.15 0.20 -3.39
N PHE A 25 13.63 -0.11 -2.21
CA PHE A 25 13.92 0.66 -1.01
C PHE A 25 14.49 -0.21 0.08
N HIS A 26 15.40 0.39 0.85
CA HIS A 26 16.01 -0.21 2.02
C HIS A 26 15.85 0.75 3.18
N THR A 27 15.34 0.27 4.32
CA THR A 27 15.08 1.12 5.46
C THR A 27 15.25 0.36 6.77
N ILE A 28 15.06 1.07 7.87
CA ILE A 28 15.14 0.55 9.23
C ILE A 28 13.75 0.57 9.83
N PHE A 29 13.31 -0.57 10.35
CA PHE A 29 12.04 -0.72 11.05
C PHE A 29 12.24 -0.99 12.52
N TYR A 30 11.26 -0.55 13.33
CA TYR A 30 11.02 -1.09 14.64
C TYR A 30 9.89 -2.11 14.53
N GLY A 31 10.21 -3.38 14.76
CA GLY A 31 9.23 -4.46 14.69
C GLY A 31 8.94 -5.04 16.07
N ARG A 32 7.66 -5.35 16.32
CA ARG A 32 7.24 -5.96 17.58
C ARG A 32 7.98 -7.30 17.76
N GLY A 33 8.65 -7.48 18.90
CA GLY A 33 9.42 -8.69 19.21
C GLY A 33 10.81 -8.74 18.57
N ARG A 34 11.16 -7.82 17.68
CA ARG A 34 12.48 -7.79 17.03
C ARG A 34 13.27 -6.51 17.31
N GLY A 35 12.62 -5.48 17.83
CA GLY A 35 13.27 -4.19 18.07
C GLY A 35 13.64 -3.48 16.77
N ILE A 36 14.66 -2.63 16.82
CA ILE A 36 15.15 -1.89 15.67
C ILE A 36 16.01 -2.82 14.80
N HIS A 37 15.68 -2.93 13.52
CA HIS A 37 16.44 -3.75 12.59
C HIS A 37 16.38 -3.15 11.18
N SER A 38 17.43 -3.37 10.39
CA SER A 38 17.40 -3.01 8.99
C SER A 38 16.83 -4.17 8.18
N THR A 39 16.10 -3.83 7.14
CA THR A 39 15.51 -4.83 6.24
C THR A 39 16.42 -5.07 5.05
N GLN A 40 16.29 -6.24 4.44
CA GLN A 40 16.79 -6.43 3.08
C GLN A 40 15.97 -5.51 2.16
N PRO A 41 16.57 -5.02 1.07
CA PRO A 41 15.83 -4.15 0.15
C PRO A 41 14.59 -4.84 -0.39
N PHE A 42 13.46 -4.12 -0.37
CA PHE A 42 12.23 -4.57 -1.00
C PHE A 42 12.11 -3.99 -2.40
N THR A 43 11.73 -4.82 -3.35
CA THR A 43 11.47 -4.41 -4.73
C THR A 43 10.00 -4.56 -5.01
N GLY A 44 9.37 -3.50 -5.50
CA GLY A 44 7.96 -3.52 -5.83
C GLY A 44 7.58 -2.35 -6.71
N VAL A 45 6.29 -2.20 -6.97
CA VAL A 45 5.76 -1.03 -7.69
C VAL A 45 5.26 -0.03 -6.67
N MET A 46 5.36 1.26 -7.00
CA MET A 46 4.81 2.28 -6.10
C MET A 46 3.30 2.18 -6.08
N LEU A 47 2.74 2.13 -4.89
CA LEU A 47 1.29 2.02 -4.71
C LEU A 47 0.56 3.16 -5.43
N LYS A 48 1.12 4.36 -5.44
CA LYS A 48 0.53 5.50 -6.14
C LYS A 48 0.35 5.24 -7.64
N ASN A 49 1.22 4.44 -8.25
CA ASN A 49 1.10 4.13 -9.68
C ASN A 49 0.01 3.10 -9.93
N VAL A 50 -0.20 2.18 -8.99
CA VAL A 50 -1.29 1.20 -9.07
C VAL A 50 -2.65 1.88 -8.93
N LEU A 51 -2.76 2.82 -8.01
CA LEU A 51 -4.03 3.48 -7.68
C LEU A 51 -4.31 4.73 -8.52
N GLY A 52 -3.28 5.30 -9.16
CA GLY A 52 -3.39 6.58 -9.85
C GLY A 52 -4.35 6.60 -11.04
N GLU A 53 -4.60 5.45 -11.64
CA GLU A 53 -5.56 5.34 -12.74
C GLU A 53 -7.02 5.47 -12.26
N HIS A 54 -7.25 5.20 -10.98
CA HIS A 54 -8.61 5.12 -10.42
C HIS A 54 -8.96 6.28 -9.51
N VAL A 55 -7.95 6.97 -8.97
CA VAL A 55 -8.15 8.03 -7.97
C VAL A 55 -7.55 9.33 -8.50
N GLU A 56 -8.42 10.24 -8.86
CA GLU A 56 -8.03 11.52 -9.44
C GLU A 56 -7.36 12.43 -8.41
N ARG A 57 -6.34 13.16 -8.86
CA ARG A 57 -5.70 14.17 -8.02
C ARG A 57 -6.51 15.46 -8.08
N ASN A 58 -7.29 15.72 -7.04
CA ASN A 58 -8.09 16.92 -6.91
C ASN A 58 -8.10 17.38 -5.46
N LYS A 59 -8.63 18.58 -5.24
CA LYS A 59 -8.63 19.20 -3.92
C LYS A 59 -9.35 18.36 -2.87
N LYS A 60 -10.50 17.80 -3.22
CA LYS A 60 -11.31 17.00 -2.31
C LYS A 60 -10.58 15.73 -1.88
N ASN A 61 -9.97 15.03 -2.83
CA ASN A 61 -9.21 13.81 -2.53
C ASN A 61 -7.97 14.11 -1.69
N ILE A 62 -7.27 15.21 -1.97
CA ILE A 62 -6.10 15.63 -1.20
C ILE A 62 -6.48 15.93 0.25
N GLN A 63 -7.60 16.60 0.46
CA GLN A 63 -8.01 17.05 1.80
C GLN A 63 -8.72 15.98 2.61
N GLU A 64 -9.50 15.10 1.96
CA GLU A 64 -10.43 14.21 2.64
C GLU A 64 -10.27 12.74 2.27
N GLY A 65 -9.40 12.43 1.31
CA GLY A 65 -9.24 11.06 0.81
C GLY A 65 -8.51 10.15 1.79
N ILE A 66 -9.02 8.93 1.92
CA ILE A 66 -8.46 7.90 2.79
C ILE A 66 -8.41 6.58 2.03
N PHE A 67 -7.29 5.87 2.18
CA PHE A 67 -7.14 4.48 1.73
C PHE A 67 -7.19 3.55 2.93
N LEU A 68 -8.08 2.59 2.89
CA LEU A 68 -8.14 1.50 3.85
C LEU A 68 -7.58 0.23 3.19
N VAL A 69 -6.54 -0.34 3.77
CA VAL A 69 -5.92 -1.56 3.27
C VAL A 69 -6.31 -2.71 4.18
N ALA A 70 -6.91 -3.74 3.62
CA ALA A 70 -7.43 -4.87 4.37
C ALA A 70 -6.70 -6.15 4.00
N ALA A 71 -6.37 -6.94 5.01
CA ALA A 71 -5.68 -8.22 4.86
C ALA A 71 -6.63 -9.40 5.10
N LYS A 72 -6.22 -10.57 4.62
CA LYS A 72 -6.96 -11.81 4.73
C LYS A 72 -7.26 -12.19 6.19
N ASP A 73 -6.35 -11.90 7.10
CA ASP A 73 -6.50 -12.23 8.53
C ASP A 73 -7.36 -11.21 9.30
N GLY A 74 -7.90 -10.23 8.63
CA GLY A 74 -8.72 -9.19 9.26
C GLY A 74 -7.96 -7.92 9.62
N TYR A 75 -6.63 -7.92 9.48
CA TYR A 75 -5.84 -6.74 9.80
C TYR A 75 -6.18 -5.57 8.86
N ARG A 76 -6.17 -4.36 9.39
CA ARG A 76 -6.49 -3.14 8.65
C ARG A 76 -5.42 -2.07 8.88
N GLY A 77 -5.08 -1.34 7.81
CA GLY A 77 -4.24 -0.16 7.90
C GLY A 77 -4.87 1.00 7.15
N VAL A 78 -4.65 2.21 7.62
CA VAL A 78 -5.22 3.42 7.05
C VAL A 78 -4.10 4.35 6.60
N PHE A 79 -4.24 4.89 5.39
CA PHE A 79 -3.34 5.89 4.85
C PHE A 79 -4.17 7.06 4.32
N THR A 80 -3.69 8.28 4.52
CA THR A 80 -4.31 9.42 3.86
C THR A 80 -3.96 9.41 2.37
N TYR A 81 -4.77 10.11 1.58
CA TYR A 81 -4.48 10.30 0.16
C TYR A 81 -3.05 10.84 -0.03
N SER A 82 -2.67 11.85 0.73
CA SER A 82 -1.36 12.48 0.59
C SER A 82 -0.20 11.58 0.99
N GLU A 83 -0.38 10.67 1.95
CA GLU A 83 0.66 9.71 2.30
C GLU A 83 0.97 8.76 1.14
N VAL A 84 -0.03 8.42 0.34
CA VAL A 84 0.14 7.51 -0.80
C VAL A 84 0.52 8.27 -2.07
N MET A 85 -0.17 9.37 -2.37
CA MET A 85 -0.16 9.98 -3.70
C MET A 85 0.66 11.27 -3.79
N ASN A 86 1.02 11.88 -2.65
CA ASN A 86 1.57 13.24 -2.65
C ASN A 86 2.86 13.35 -1.85
N ARG A 87 3.74 12.35 -1.97
CA ARG A 87 5.02 12.38 -1.26
C ARG A 87 6.12 12.99 -2.14
N ASN A 88 7.00 13.75 -1.50
CA ASN A 88 8.21 14.26 -2.15
C ASN A 88 9.49 13.92 -1.38
N ASP A 89 9.39 13.05 -0.36
CA ASP A 89 10.54 12.61 0.45
C ASP A 89 11.19 11.34 -0.10
N GLN A 90 10.70 10.85 -1.23
CA GLN A 90 11.17 9.64 -1.92
C GLN A 90 11.02 8.35 -1.09
N SER A 91 10.29 8.41 0.02
CA SER A 91 10.00 7.23 0.85
C SER A 91 8.60 6.70 0.53
N GLU A 92 8.44 6.26 -0.70
CA GLU A 92 7.16 5.82 -1.25
C GLU A 92 6.68 4.51 -0.63
N ILE A 93 5.37 4.30 -0.69
CA ILE A 93 4.76 3.05 -0.28
C ILE A 93 4.82 2.09 -1.47
N LEU A 94 5.42 0.92 -1.26
CA LEU A 94 5.54 -0.11 -2.29
C LEU A 94 4.50 -1.20 -2.11
N LEU A 95 3.96 -1.65 -3.23
CA LEU A 95 3.21 -2.90 -3.33
C LEU A 95 4.19 -3.97 -3.79
N VAL A 96 4.40 -4.97 -2.95
CA VAL A 96 5.35 -6.06 -3.20
C VAL A 96 4.57 -7.35 -3.43
N CYS A 97 4.91 -8.06 -4.51
CA CYS A 97 4.25 -9.31 -4.86
C CYS A 97 5.18 -10.48 -4.58
N HIS A 98 4.71 -11.43 -3.76
CA HIS A 98 5.43 -12.66 -3.43
C HIS A 98 4.64 -13.85 -3.95
N PRO A 99 4.91 -14.30 -5.20
CA PRO A 99 4.07 -15.31 -5.85
C PRO A 99 4.11 -16.69 -5.17
N ASN A 100 5.12 -16.96 -4.35
CA ASN A 100 5.31 -18.26 -3.69
C ASN A 100 4.74 -18.32 -2.27
N VAL A 101 4.15 -17.23 -1.78
CA VAL A 101 3.54 -17.19 -0.44
C VAL A 101 2.10 -17.69 -0.56
N LYS A 102 1.78 -18.81 0.08
CA LYS A 102 0.48 -19.48 -0.06
C LYS A 102 -0.51 -19.09 1.02
N ASP A 103 -0.05 -18.96 2.26
CA ASP A 103 -0.93 -18.79 3.41
C ASP A 103 -1.38 -17.35 3.63
N ASP A 104 -0.50 -16.40 3.40
CA ASP A 104 -0.77 -14.98 3.65
C ASP A 104 -1.26 -14.22 2.42
N GLY A 105 -1.28 -14.88 1.25
CA GLY A 105 -1.54 -14.21 -0.02
C GLY A 105 -0.27 -13.59 -0.60
N ILE A 106 -0.36 -13.16 -1.86
CA ILE A 106 0.82 -12.78 -2.63
C ILE A 106 1.19 -11.29 -2.51
N PHE A 107 0.25 -10.44 -2.11
CA PHE A 107 0.49 -8.99 -2.05
C PHE A 107 0.81 -8.53 -0.64
N ARG A 108 1.86 -7.71 -0.53
CA ARG A 108 2.29 -7.10 0.72
C ARG A 108 2.52 -5.62 0.51
N LEU A 109 2.35 -4.84 1.57
CA LEU A 109 2.64 -3.42 1.57
C LEU A 109 3.96 -3.16 2.31
N PHE A 110 4.80 -2.33 1.70
CA PHE A 110 6.04 -1.87 2.33
C PHE A 110 6.03 -0.34 2.35
N PRO A 111 5.59 0.27 3.48
CA PRO A 111 5.58 1.72 3.63
C PRO A 111 6.95 2.20 4.10
N ALA A 112 7.83 2.55 3.14
CA ALA A 112 9.19 2.96 3.43
C ALA A 112 9.27 4.22 4.32
N CYS A 113 8.18 4.97 4.40
CA CYS A 113 8.08 6.17 5.23
C CYS A 113 7.86 5.87 6.72
N ASP A 114 7.48 4.64 7.08
CA ASP A 114 7.15 4.29 8.46
C ASP A 114 8.36 3.72 9.18
N PHE A 115 8.56 4.15 10.42
CA PHE A 115 9.56 3.53 11.30
C PHE A 115 9.01 2.28 11.97
N PHE A 116 7.76 2.33 12.45
CA PHE A 116 7.10 1.16 13.01
C PHE A 116 6.48 0.33 11.90
N SER A 117 6.54 -1.00 12.02
CA SER A 117 6.09 -1.91 10.97
C SER A 117 4.58 -2.19 10.98
N ASP A 118 3.80 -1.42 11.74
CA ASP A 118 2.37 -1.68 11.93
C ASP A 118 1.56 -1.62 10.63
N ARG A 119 1.99 -0.80 9.66
CA ARG A 119 1.32 -0.70 8.36
C ARG A 119 2.03 -1.47 7.26
N ALA A 120 3.04 -2.28 7.59
CA ALA A 120 3.67 -3.22 6.65
C ALA A 120 2.81 -4.49 6.57
N ILE A 121 1.71 -4.39 5.86
CA ILE A 121 0.61 -5.36 5.88
C ILE A 121 0.90 -6.51 4.92
N LYS A 122 0.73 -7.75 5.40
CA LYS A 122 0.89 -8.96 4.61
C LYS A 122 -0.48 -9.50 4.19
N GLY A 123 -0.51 -10.14 3.01
CA GLY A 123 -1.73 -10.82 2.57
C GLY A 123 -2.88 -9.88 2.28
N ILE A 124 -2.62 -8.81 1.54
CA ILE A 124 -3.63 -7.81 1.21
C ILE A 124 -4.67 -8.42 0.28
N THR A 125 -5.94 -8.30 0.65
CA THR A 125 -7.05 -8.75 -0.17
C THR A 125 -7.82 -7.61 -0.81
N GLU A 126 -7.87 -6.44 -0.15
CA GLU A 126 -8.70 -5.33 -0.60
C GLU A 126 -8.05 -3.99 -0.24
N ILE A 127 -8.23 -3.01 -1.13
CA ILE A 127 -7.91 -1.60 -0.87
C ILE A 127 -9.17 -0.80 -1.19
N TYR A 128 -9.60 0.02 -0.23
CA TYR A 128 -10.77 0.89 -0.38
C TYR A 128 -10.34 2.35 -0.37
N PHE A 129 -10.74 3.08 -1.39
CA PHE A 129 -10.62 4.54 -1.38
C PHE A 129 -11.96 5.17 -1.10
N SER A 130 -11.99 6.13 -0.17
CA SER A 130 -13.18 6.92 0.12
C SER A 130 -12.82 8.34 0.53
N VAL A 131 -13.77 9.23 0.43
CA VAL A 131 -13.67 10.59 0.93
C VAL A 131 -14.53 10.72 2.16
N ASN A 132 -14.01 11.41 3.16
CA ASN A 132 -14.75 11.64 4.39
C ASN A 132 -15.77 12.75 4.13
N GLU A 133 -17.05 12.38 4.04
CA GLU A 133 -18.13 13.35 3.90
C GLU A 133 -18.59 13.78 5.29
N GLN A 134 -18.41 15.05 5.56
CA GLN A 134 -18.92 15.69 6.77
C GLN A 134 -20.17 16.51 6.47
#